data_452f455126d22ae49ebba97f0e953de1
#
_entry.id   452f455126d22ae49ebba97f0e953de1
#
_cell.length_a   1.000
_cell.length_b   1.000
_cell.length_c   1.000
_cell.angle_alpha   90.00
_cell.angle_beta   90.00
_cell.angle_gamma   90.00
#
_symmetry.space_group_name_H-M   'P 1'
#
loop_
_entity.id
_entity.type
_entity.pdbx_description
1 polymer ?
#
loop_
_entity_poly.entity_id
_entity_poly.type
_entity_poly.pdbx_seq_one_letter_code
_entity_poly.pdbx_strand_id
1 'polypeptide(L)'
;MVDQAGKTAWITGASSGIGEALAKAFVAGGGNAIMSGRNVAELERVAHESAAPERCLILPFDTMEFAALPQKVDAAIAFRGGVDVLVNNAGISQRSLAVDTDFSVYERIVDVDLLAPIALTQAILPHLLARGAGHVVMISSVAGKAGIPLRTAYCAAKHGLIGYADALRSEVAGQGVQVLVVTPGSVKTNVSRNALNADGSVRGASDKAIDNGIDPDEVAKLIWHAVAAGTREMVIAEGMEATIPVLRAQDPEKLFDMVEAMVASGYAQKMAAQ
;
A
#
# COMPACT_ATOMS: atom_id res chain seq x y z
N MET A 1 18.56 4.26 -11.39
CA MET A 1 17.11 4.13 -11.61
C MET A 1 16.86 2.93 -12.49
N VAL A 2 15.77 2.18 -12.23
CA VAL A 2 15.35 1.09 -13.12
C VAL A 2 14.78 1.68 -14.39
N ASP A 3 15.15 1.14 -15.55
CA ASP A 3 14.58 1.53 -16.84
C ASP A 3 13.11 1.08 -16.90
N GLN A 4 12.20 2.05 -17.09
CA GLN A 4 10.76 1.86 -17.20
C GLN A 4 10.23 2.30 -18.58
N ALA A 5 11.12 2.56 -19.54
CA ALA A 5 10.74 3.08 -20.85
C ALA A 5 9.67 2.20 -21.52
N GLY A 6 8.61 2.83 -22.02
CA GLY A 6 7.51 2.17 -22.70
C GLY A 6 6.52 1.43 -21.80
N LYS A 7 6.76 1.35 -20.48
CA LYS A 7 5.84 0.70 -19.53
C LYS A 7 4.87 1.71 -18.90
N THR A 8 3.73 1.21 -18.46
CA THR A 8 2.69 2.00 -17.76
C THR A 8 2.39 1.37 -16.41
N ALA A 9 2.54 2.16 -15.32
CA ALA A 9 2.15 1.77 -13.98
C ALA A 9 0.85 2.48 -13.56
N TRP A 10 -0.12 1.74 -13.03
CA TRP A 10 -1.31 2.29 -12.39
C TRP A 10 -1.14 2.21 -10.88
N ILE A 11 -1.14 3.38 -10.21
CA ILE A 11 -0.81 3.52 -8.79
C ILE A 11 -2.00 4.14 -8.05
N THR A 12 -2.57 3.40 -7.09
CA THR A 12 -3.60 3.94 -6.19
C THR A 12 -2.96 4.64 -5.00
N GLY A 13 -3.64 5.67 -4.47
CA GLY A 13 -3.08 6.49 -3.39
C GLY A 13 -1.86 7.31 -3.82
N ALA A 14 -1.80 7.69 -5.10
CA ALA A 14 -0.66 8.40 -5.70
C ALA A 14 -0.55 9.88 -5.31
N SER A 15 -1.50 10.42 -4.53
CA SER A 15 -1.52 11.82 -4.12
C SER A 15 -0.53 12.19 -2.99
N SER A 16 0.10 11.21 -2.33
CA SER A 16 1.06 11.46 -1.25
C SER A 16 1.90 10.22 -0.91
N GLY A 17 2.97 10.43 -0.13
CA GLY A 17 3.77 9.39 0.51
C GLY A 17 4.35 8.37 -0.49
N ILE A 18 4.23 7.08 -0.17
CA ILE A 18 4.80 6.00 -1.00
C ILE A 18 4.22 6.03 -2.43
N GLY A 19 2.91 6.27 -2.60
CA GLY A 19 2.28 6.31 -3.92
C GLY A 19 2.76 7.46 -4.79
N GLU A 20 2.95 8.65 -4.22
CA GLU A 20 3.56 9.81 -4.88
C GLU A 20 5.00 9.50 -5.32
N ALA A 21 5.80 8.99 -4.38
CA ALA A 21 7.20 8.64 -4.65
C ALA A 21 7.33 7.57 -5.75
N LEU A 22 6.46 6.55 -5.73
CA LEU A 22 6.39 5.53 -6.77
C LEU A 22 6.08 6.13 -8.14
N ALA A 23 5.08 7.02 -8.23
CA ALA A 23 4.70 7.66 -9.49
C ALA A 23 5.86 8.51 -10.04
N LYS A 24 6.45 9.38 -9.22
CA LYS A 24 7.58 10.23 -9.61
C LYS A 24 8.80 9.41 -10.05
N ALA A 25 9.15 8.38 -9.30
CA ALA A 25 10.29 7.51 -9.64
C ALA A 25 10.06 6.72 -10.94
N PHE A 26 8.82 6.27 -11.20
CA PHE A 26 8.48 5.55 -12.42
C PHE A 26 8.59 6.44 -13.66
N VAL A 27 8.05 7.66 -13.57
CA VAL A 27 8.15 8.66 -14.65
C VAL A 27 9.60 9.08 -14.88
N ALA A 28 10.38 9.29 -13.82
CA ALA A 28 11.81 9.58 -13.94
C ALA A 28 12.63 8.45 -14.58
N GLY A 29 12.18 7.20 -14.47
CA GLY A 29 12.72 6.04 -15.17
C GLY A 29 12.25 5.90 -16.62
N GLY A 30 11.51 6.87 -17.17
CA GLY A 30 11.02 6.88 -18.55
C GLY A 30 9.67 6.18 -18.76
N GLY A 31 9.00 5.73 -17.70
CA GLY A 31 7.68 5.10 -17.75
C GLY A 31 6.51 6.11 -17.80
N ASN A 32 5.29 5.59 -17.92
CA ASN A 32 4.05 6.36 -17.83
C ASN A 32 3.33 5.99 -16.54
N ALA A 33 2.77 6.96 -15.83
CA ALA A 33 2.06 6.75 -14.56
C ALA A 33 0.58 7.11 -14.67
N ILE A 34 -0.29 6.17 -14.30
CA ILE A 34 -1.72 6.43 -14.05
C ILE A 34 -1.84 6.62 -12.54
N MET A 35 -2.25 7.80 -12.13
CA MET A 35 -2.30 8.20 -10.73
C MET A 35 -3.74 8.30 -10.26
N SER A 36 -4.11 7.48 -9.28
CA SER A 36 -5.46 7.44 -8.71
C SER A 36 -5.48 7.78 -7.23
N GLY A 37 -6.53 8.45 -6.83
CA GLY A 37 -6.82 8.89 -5.46
C GLY A 37 -8.00 9.85 -5.46
N ARG A 38 -8.43 10.29 -4.29
CA ARG A 38 -9.60 11.17 -4.13
C ARG A 38 -9.27 12.66 -4.28
N ASN A 39 -8.05 13.05 -3.93
CA ASN A 39 -7.62 14.44 -3.95
C ASN A 39 -7.02 14.81 -5.31
N VAL A 40 -7.86 15.36 -6.20
CA VAL A 40 -7.47 15.72 -7.57
C VAL A 40 -6.34 16.76 -7.58
N ALA A 41 -6.42 17.80 -6.74
CA ALA A 41 -5.42 18.86 -6.69
C ALA A 41 -4.02 18.31 -6.31
N GLU A 42 -3.97 17.36 -5.37
CA GLU A 42 -2.69 16.72 -5.02
C GLU A 42 -2.18 15.78 -6.12
N LEU A 43 -3.05 15.08 -6.83
CA LEU A 43 -2.65 14.29 -8.00
C LEU A 43 -2.07 15.19 -9.11
N GLU A 44 -2.70 16.35 -9.36
CA GLU A 44 -2.20 17.35 -10.32
C GLU A 44 -0.85 17.92 -9.89
N ARG A 45 -0.67 18.23 -8.61
CA ARG A 45 0.62 18.65 -8.06
C ARG A 45 1.70 17.59 -8.31
N VAL A 46 1.42 16.34 -7.98
CA VAL A 46 2.38 15.22 -8.17
C VAL A 46 2.73 15.06 -9.65
N ALA A 47 1.75 15.13 -10.54
CA ALA A 47 1.99 15.06 -11.98
C ALA A 47 2.89 16.22 -12.46
N HIS A 48 2.59 17.44 -12.05
CA HIS A 48 3.35 18.64 -12.42
C HIS A 48 4.80 18.59 -11.91
N GLU A 49 5.02 18.05 -10.72
CA GLU A 49 6.35 17.88 -10.11
C GLU A 49 7.11 16.65 -10.64
N SER A 50 6.48 15.81 -11.45
CA SER A 50 7.13 14.65 -12.08
C SER A 50 8.08 15.10 -13.20
N ALA A 51 9.08 14.29 -13.49
CA ALA A 51 10.10 14.60 -14.49
C ALA A 51 9.55 14.79 -15.91
N ALA A 52 8.36 14.24 -16.21
CA ALA A 52 7.69 14.33 -17.50
C ALA A 52 6.16 14.30 -17.27
N PRO A 53 5.54 15.47 -16.98
CA PRO A 53 4.09 15.55 -16.67
C PRO A 53 3.19 14.97 -17.77
N GLU A 54 3.61 15.05 -19.02
CA GLU A 54 2.89 14.51 -20.20
C GLU A 54 2.81 12.97 -20.22
N ARG A 55 3.57 12.30 -19.36
CA ARG A 55 3.51 10.85 -19.13
C ARG A 55 2.59 10.46 -17.99
N CYS A 56 1.92 11.41 -17.39
CA CYS A 56 1.02 11.20 -16.26
C CYS A 56 -0.45 11.26 -16.72
N LEU A 57 -1.25 10.27 -16.34
CA LEU A 57 -2.70 10.30 -16.41
C LEU A 57 -3.25 10.46 -15.01
N ILE A 58 -4.04 11.51 -14.77
CA ILE A 58 -4.81 11.66 -13.54
C ILE A 58 -6.14 10.96 -13.73
N LEU A 59 -6.37 9.89 -12.98
CA LEU A 59 -7.57 9.07 -13.01
C LEU A 59 -8.18 9.00 -11.60
N PRO A 60 -8.90 10.04 -11.18
CA PRO A 60 -9.41 10.14 -9.82
C PRO A 60 -10.61 9.23 -9.59
N PHE A 61 -10.64 8.55 -8.45
CA PHE A 61 -11.81 7.83 -7.92
C PHE A 61 -11.57 7.45 -6.46
N ASP A 62 -12.65 7.15 -5.74
CA ASP A 62 -12.56 6.44 -4.47
C ASP A 62 -12.45 4.95 -4.76
N THR A 63 -11.45 4.28 -4.18
CA THR A 63 -11.21 2.85 -4.39
C THR A 63 -12.37 1.97 -3.91
N MET A 64 -13.27 2.50 -3.08
CA MET A 64 -14.51 1.82 -2.65
C MET A 64 -15.68 1.97 -3.64
N GLU A 65 -15.53 2.77 -4.70
CA GLU A 65 -16.55 2.88 -5.76
C GLU A 65 -16.48 1.69 -6.72
N PHE A 66 -16.77 0.48 -6.21
CA PHE A 66 -16.62 -0.77 -6.96
C PHE A 66 -17.40 -0.78 -8.28
N ALA A 67 -18.57 -0.13 -8.32
CA ALA A 67 -19.38 -0.01 -9.54
C ALA A 67 -18.69 0.81 -10.64
N ALA A 68 -17.76 1.71 -10.30
CA ALA A 68 -17.02 2.53 -11.26
C ALA A 68 -15.79 1.81 -11.83
N LEU A 69 -15.34 0.70 -11.22
CA LEU A 69 -14.10 0.02 -11.61
C LEU A 69 -14.04 -0.39 -13.09
N PRO A 70 -15.08 -0.95 -13.72
CA PRO A 70 -15.00 -1.29 -15.14
C PRO A 70 -14.64 -0.09 -16.02
N GLN A 71 -15.30 1.07 -15.81
CA GLN A 71 -15.01 2.29 -16.54
C GLN A 71 -13.60 2.82 -16.27
N LYS A 72 -13.11 2.72 -15.02
CA LYS A 72 -11.75 3.14 -14.66
C LYS A 72 -10.70 2.23 -15.29
N VAL A 73 -10.95 0.94 -15.35
CA VAL A 73 -10.09 -0.04 -16.02
C VAL A 73 -10.02 0.25 -17.52
N ASP A 74 -11.15 0.50 -18.18
CA ASP A 74 -11.18 0.84 -19.60
C ASP A 74 -10.34 2.10 -19.89
N ALA A 75 -10.51 3.14 -19.08
CA ALA A 75 -9.72 4.38 -19.19
C ALA A 75 -8.22 4.15 -18.97
N ALA A 76 -7.86 3.30 -17.99
CA ALA A 76 -6.47 2.95 -17.73
C ALA A 76 -5.85 2.15 -18.89
N ILE A 77 -6.59 1.19 -19.45
CA ILE A 77 -6.14 0.37 -20.60
C ILE A 77 -5.98 1.23 -21.86
N ALA A 78 -6.85 2.22 -22.07
CA ALA A 78 -6.76 3.14 -23.20
C ALA A 78 -5.53 4.06 -23.16
N PHE A 79 -4.94 4.25 -21.98
CA PHE A 79 -3.76 5.11 -21.82
C PHE A 79 -2.49 4.39 -22.26
N ARG A 80 -1.77 4.95 -23.26
CA ARG A 80 -0.43 4.52 -23.68
C ARG A 80 -0.26 3.02 -24.01
N GLY A 81 -1.34 2.34 -24.43
CA GLY A 81 -1.28 0.94 -24.87
C GLY A 81 -1.51 -0.09 -23.76
N GLY A 82 -1.95 0.32 -22.59
CA GLY A 82 -2.37 -0.57 -21.48
C GLY A 82 -1.55 -0.43 -20.22
N VAL A 83 -1.88 -1.27 -19.25
CA VAL A 83 -1.25 -1.30 -17.94
C VAL A 83 -0.28 -2.48 -17.86
N ASP A 84 0.97 -2.22 -17.47
CA ASP A 84 2.00 -3.24 -17.22
C ASP A 84 2.14 -3.56 -15.73
N VAL A 85 1.93 -2.57 -14.86
CA VAL A 85 2.05 -2.73 -13.40
C VAL A 85 0.86 -2.10 -12.71
N LEU A 86 0.11 -2.87 -11.93
CA LEU A 86 -0.84 -2.34 -10.95
C LEU A 86 -0.16 -2.25 -9.59
N VAL A 87 -0.22 -1.07 -8.94
CA VAL A 87 0.23 -0.88 -7.56
C VAL A 87 -0.96 -0.53 -6.68
N ASN A 88 -1.40 -1.49 -5.88
CA ASN A 88 -2.39 -1.33 -4.82
C ASN A 88 -1.70 -0.74 -3.59
N ASN A 89 -1.65 0.60 -3.52
CA ASN A 89 -0.98 1.33 -2.45
C ASN A 89 -1.96 2.14 -1.57
N ALA A 90 -3.12 2.52 -2.08
CA ALA A 90 -4.12 3.22 -1.28
C ALA A 90 -4.44 2.46 0.01
N GLY A 91 -4.50 3.17 1.13
CA GLY A 91 -4.78 2.56 2.43
C GLY A 91 -4.98 3.62 3.52
N ILE A 92 -5.59 3.20 4.60
CA ILE A 92 -5.83 3.99 5.81
C ILE A 92 -5.43 3.17 7.04
N SER A 93 -5.22 3.81 8.17
CA SER A 93 -4.85 3.12 9.41
C SER A 93 -5.80 3.50 10.54
N GLN A 94 -5.61 2.89 11.70
CA GLN A 94 -6.39 3.11 12.92
C GLN A 94 -5.45 3.39 14.10
N ARG A 95 -5.94 4.14 15.08
CA ARG A 95 -5.28 4.36 16.38
C ARG A 95 -6.32 4.34 17.50
N SER A 96 -6.79 3.14 17.85
CA SER A 96 -7.75 2.94 18.93
C SER A 96 -7.66 1.52 19.49
N LEU A 97 -8.04 1.33 20.76
CA LEU A 97 -8.17 0.00 21.37
C LEU A 97 -9.38 -0.72 20.77
N ALA A 98 -9.31 -2.05 20.69
CA ALA A 98 -10.40 -2.84 20.14
C ALA A 98 -11.73 -2.66 20.92
N VAL A 99 -11.63 -2.49 22.24
CA VAL A 99 -12.79 -2.31 23.12
C VAL A 99 -13.52 -0.98 22.90
N ASP A 100 -12.79 0.04 22.40
CA ASP A 100 -13.33 1.39 22.22
C ASP A 100 -13.70 1.68 20.76
N THR A 101 -13.32 0.81 19.83
CA THR A 101 -13.43 1.08 18.38
C THR A 101 -14.83 0.74 17.87
N ASP A 102 -15.50 1.70 17.26
CA ASP A 102 -16.76 1.48 16.55
C ASP A 102 -16.58 0.47 15.40
N PHE A 103 -17.55 -0.43 15.23
CA PHE A 103 -17.44 -1.47 14.20
C PHE A 103 -17.35 -0.90 12.78
N SER A 104 -17.95 0.25 12.52
CA SER A 104 -17.84 0.97 11.24
C SER A 104 -16.39 1.34 10.86
N VAL A 105 -15.50 1.49 11.84
CA VAL A 105 -14.06 1.69 11.57
C VAL A 105 -13.44 0.41 11.01
N TYR A 106 -13.82 -0.76 11.54
CA TYR A 106 -13.40 -2.05 11.00
C TYR A 106 -13.87 -2.23 9.56
N GLU A 107 -15.16 -1.99 9.30
CA GLU A 107 -15.74 -2.09 7.96
C GLU A 107 -14.95 -1.19 6.99
N ARG A 108 -14.78 0.08 7.33
CA ARG A 108 -14.09 1.04 6.46
C ARG A 108 -12.64 0.65 6.17
N ILE A 109 -11.90 0.15 7.16
CA ILE A 109 -10.50 -0.27 6.96
C ILE A 109 -10.44 -1.54 6.10
N VAL A 110 -11.32 -2.51 6.35
CA VAL A 110 -11.40 -3.72 5.53
C VAL A 110 -11.77 -3.38 4.08
N ASP A 111 -12.72 -2.49 3.87
CA ASP A 111 -13.13 -2.05 2.53
C ASP A 111 -11.96 -1.41 1.78
N VAL A 112 -11.26 -0.46 2.40
CA VAL A 112 -10.18 0.30 1.74
C VAL A 112 -8.89 -0.53 1.59
N ASP A 113 -8.49 -1.27 2.63
CA ASP A 113 -7.16 -1.89 2.71
C ASP A 113 -7.14 -3.36 2.25
N LEU A 114 -8.32 -3.97 2.06
CA LEU A 114 -8.45 -5.36 1.61
C LEU A 114 -9.39 -5.50 0.41
N LEU A 115 -10.65 -5.12 0.51
CA LEU A 115 -11.64 -5.37 -0.55
C LEU A 115 -11.37 -4.51 -1.79
N ALA A 116 -10.98 -3.25 -1.64
CA ALA A 116 -10.68 -2.36 -2.76
C ALA A 116 -9.49 -2.85 -3.61
N PRO A 117 -8.31 -3.21 -3.03
CA PRO A 117 -7.22 -3.79 -3.83
C PRO A 117 -7.59 -5.14 -4.47
N ILE A 118 -8.41 -5.97 -3.82
CA ILE A 118 -8.93 -7.21 -4.42
C ILE A 118 -9.80 -6.88 -5.65
N ALA A 119 -10.79 -6.00 -5.49
CA ALA A 119 -11.73 -5.65 -6.55
C ALA A 119 -11.01 -5.01 -7.76
N LEU A 120 -10.08 -4.08 -7.52
CA LEU A 120 -9.30 -3.46 -8.60
C LEU A 120 -8.41 -4.47 -9.32
N THR A 121 -7.77 -5.36 -8.55
CA THR A 121 -6.95 -6.44 -9.14
C THR A 121 -7.80 -7.37 -9.98
N GLN A 122 -8.96 -7.82 -9.48
CA GLN A 122 -9.91 -8.64 -10.24
C GLN A 122 -10.33 -7.97 -11.55
N ALA A 123 -10.60 -6.66 -11.51
CA ALA A 123 -11.06 -5.92 -12.67
C ALA A 123 -9.99 -5.78 -13.77
N ILE A 124 -8.70 -5.58 -13.41
CA ILE A 124 -7.60 -5.43 -14.38
C ILE A 124 -6.97 -6.77 -14.79
N LEU A 125 -7.13 -7.82 -13.99
CA LEU A 125 -6.46 -9.11 -14.18
C LEU A 125 -6.69 -9.72 -15.56
N PRO A 126 -7.91 -9.70 -16.17
CA PRO A 126 -8.12 -10.21 -17.53
C PRO A 126 -7.23 -9.51 -18.57
N HIS A 127 -6.98 -8.20 -18.44
CA HIS A 127 -6.08 -7.47 -19.32
C HIS A 127 -4.62 -7.94 -19.17
N LEU A 128 -4.12 -8.11 -17.95
CA LEU A 128 -2.76 -8.59 -17.70
C LEU A 128 -2.57 -10.01 -18.22
N LEU A 129 -3.53 -10.88 -18.00
CA LEU A 129 -3.51 -12.28 -18.47
C LEU A 129 -3.54 -12.35 -20.02
N ALA A 130 -4.37 -11.55 -20.66
CA ALA A 130 -4.45 -11.50 -22.13
C ALA A 130 -3.14 -11.01 -22.77
N ARG A 131 -2.39 -10.17 -22.08
CA ARG A 131 -1.05 -9.72 -22.50
C ARG A 131 0.04 -10.79 -22.26
N GLY A 132 -0.21 -11.78 -21.42
CA GLY A 132 0.79 -12.76 -20.99
C GLY A 132 1.97 -12.15 -20.24
N ALA A 133 1.82 -10.95 -19.70
CA ALA A 133 2.84 -10.20 -18.97
C ALA A 133 2.20 -9.15 -18.07
N GLY A 134 2.73 -8.96 -16.88
CA GLY A 134 2.30 -7.89 -15.98
C GLY A 134 2.73 -8.12 -14.55
N HIS A 135 2.59 -7.06 -13.73
CA HIS A 135 2.89 -7.12 -12.31
C HIS A 135 1.72 -6.57 -11.49
N VAL A 136 1.44 -7.23 -10.37
CA VAL A 136 0.55 -6.74 -9.33
C VAL A 136 1.38 -6.54 -8.06
N VAL A 137 1.45 -5.31 -7.58
CA VAL A 137 2.17 -4.94 -6.36
C VAL A 137 1.15 -4.64 -5.27
N MET A 138 1.26 -5.36 -4.16
CA MET A 138 0.41 -5.17 -2.98
C MET A 138 1.21 -4.50 -1.87
N ILE A 139 0.88 -3.26 -1.53
CA ILE A 139 1.50 -2.56 -0.39
C ILE A 139 0.75 -2.96 0.89
N SER A 140 1.32 -3.96 1.58
CA SER A 140 0.87 -4.38 2.89
C SER A 140 1.58 -3.56 3.98
N SER A 141 2.06 -4.18 5.04
CA SER A 141 2.79 -3.57 6.16
C SER A 141 3.45 -4.67 6.99
N VAL A 142 4.45 -4.33 7.83
CA VAL A 142 4.86 -5.20 8.95
C VAL A 142 3.68 -5.55 9.85
N ALA A 143 2.66 -4.71 9.95
CA ALA A 143 1.39 -5.00 10.61
C ALA A 143 0.55 -6.08 9.89
N GLY A 144 0.91 -6.47 8.67
CA GLY A 144 0.38 -7.64 7.96
C GLY A 144 1.16 -8.93 8.24
N LYS A 145 2.25 -8.86 8.99
CA LYS A 145 3.06 -10.01 9.44
C LYS A 145 2.92 -10.29 10.93
N ALA A 146 2.55 -9.28 11.72
CA ALA A 146 2.30 -9.42 13.16
C ALA A 146 1.23 -8.44 13.63
N GLY A 147 0.52 -8.78 14.71
CA GLY A 147 -0.46 -7.89 15.36
C GLY A 147 0.26 -6.75 16.08
N ILE A 148 -0.15 -5.53 15.82
CA ILE A 148 0.35 -4.32 16.49
C ILE A 148 -0.81 -3.69 17.27
N PRO A 149 -0.66 -3.39 18.57
CA PRO A 149 -1.70 -2.74 19.38
C PRO A 149 -2.22 -1.45 18.76
N LEU A 150 -3.48 -1.11 19.01
CA LEU A 150 -4.19 0.05 18.49
C LEU A 150 -4.51 -0.02 16.98
N ARG A 151 -4.23 -1.14 16.30
CA ARG A 151 -4.37 -1.29 14.84
C ARG A 151 -5.05 -2.61 14.46
N THR A 152 -6.01 -3.08 15.26
CA THR A 152 -6.60 -4.42 15.06
C THR A 152 -7.27 -4.58 13.71
N ALA A 153 -8.07 -3.61 13.24
CA ALA A 153 -8.68 -3.63 11.91
C ALA A 153 -7.62 -3.58 10.80
N TYR A 154 -6.64 -2.68 10.95
CA TYR A 154 -5.54 -2.53 10.00
C TYR A 154 -4.69 -3.80 9.88
N CYS A 155 -4.33 -4.41 11.02
CA CYS A 155 -3.61 -5.68 11.02
C CYS A 155 -4.40 -6.78 10.32
N ALA A 156 -5.70 -6.91 10.60
CA ALA A 156 -6.56 -7.89 9.96
C ALA A 156 -6.59 -7.70 8.43
N ALA A 157 -6.81 -6.48 7.95
CA ALA A 157 -6.85 -6.17 6.53
C ALA A 157 -5.50 -6.45 5.85
N LYS A 158 -4.38 -6.01 6.45
CA LYS A 158 -3.04 -6.21 5.87
C LYS A 158 -2.56 -7.66 5.89
N HIS A 159 -2.96 -8.48 6.88
CA HIS A 159 -2.77 -9.94 6.84
C HIS A 159 -3.62 -10.58 5.73
N GLY A 160 -4.90 -10.21 5.64
CA GLY A 160 -5.79 -10.68 4.58
C GLY A 160 -5.25 -10.38 3.18
N LEU A 161 -4.68 -9.17 2.98
CA LEU A 161 -4.07 -8.77 1.71
C LEU A 161 -2.87 -9.66 1.33
N ILE A 162 -2.05 -10.06 2.30
CA ILE A 162 -0.95 -11.00 2.06
C ILE A 162 -1.49 -12.37 1.64
N GLY A 163 -2.48 -12.89 2.38
CA GLY A 163 -3.10 -14.18 2.05
C GLY A 163 -3.72 -14.20 0.65
N TYR A 164 -4.42 -13.11 0.28
CA TYR A 164 -4.95 -12.96 -1.07
C TYR A 164 -3.83 -12.94 -2.14
N ALA A 165 -2.77 -12.17 -1.91
CA ALA A 165 -1.65 -12.06 -2.84
C ALA A 165 -0.92 -13.40 -3.04
N ASP A 166 -0.77 -14.21 -1.99
CA ASP A 166 -0.11 -15.52 -2.05
C ASP A 166 -0.93 -16.53 -2.87
N ALA A 167 -2.26 -16.53 -2.68
CA ALA A 167 -3.18 -17.34 -3.47
C ALA A 167 -3.15 -16.90 -4.95
N LEU A 168 -3.35 -15.61 -5.22
CA LEU A 168 -3.33 -15.05 -6.57
C LEU A 168 -2.02 -15.38 -7.30
N ARG A 169 -0.87 -15.23 -6.62
CA ARG A 169 0.45 -15.54 -7.20
C ARG A 169 0.50 -16.97 -7.75
N SER A 170 -0.05 -17.92 -7.00
CA SER A 170 -0.08 -19.33 -7.41
C SER A 170 -1.00 -19.56 -8.61
N GLU A 171 -2.13 -18.87 -8.66
CA GLU A 171 -3.11 -18.99 -9.77
C GLU A 171 -2.56 -18.44 -11.08
N VAL A 172 -1.77 -17.36 -11.06
CA VAL A 172 -1.30 -16.66 -12.27
C VAL A 172 0.14 -17.00 -12.66
N ALA A 173 0.87 -17.82 -11.88
CA ALA A 173 2.30 -18.09 -12.06
C ALA A 173 2.68 -18.59 -13.46
N GLY A 174 1.83 -19.40 -14.09
CA GLY A 174 2.04 -19.94 -15.44
C GLY A 174 1.58 -19.00 -16.59
N GLN A 175 1.06 -17.82 -16.27
CA GLN A 175 0.38 -16.94 -17.23
C GLN A 175 1.10 -15.60 -17.44
N GLY A 176 2.38 -15.50 -17.00
CA GLY A 176 3.23 -14.32 -17.19
C GLY A 176 2.93 -13.14 -16.27
N VAL A 177 1.98 -13.27 -15.34
CA VAL A 177 1.68 -12.24 -14.33
C VAL A 177 2.44 -12.53 -13.05
N GLN A 178 3.13 -11.52 -12.51
CA GLN A 178 3.89 -11.61 -11.28
C GLN A 178 3.20 -10.83 -10.15
N VAL A 179 3.27 -11.35 -8.92
CA VAL A 179 2.69 -10.72 -7.74
C VAL A 179 3.78 -10.47 -6.71
N LEU A 180 3.99 -9.19 -6.37
CA LEU A 180 4.89 -8.72 -5.33
C LEU A 180 4.11 -8.24 -4.11
N VAL A 181 4.43 -8.77 -2.94
CA VAL A 181 3.98 -8.22 -1.65
C VAL A 181 5.10 -7.38 -1.05
N VAL A 182 4.79 -6.14 -0.72
CA VAL A 182 5.69 -5.24 0.00
C VAL A 182 5.16 -5.03 1.42
N THR A 183 6.00 -5.21 2.43
CA THR A 183 5.64 -5.03 3.84
C THR A 183 6.50 -3.92 4.45
N PRO A 184 6.12 -2.62 4.25
CA PRO A 184 6.83 -1.52 4.86
C PRO A 184 6.64 -1.50 6.39
N GLY A 185 7.67 -1.08 7.11
CA GLY A 185 7.60 -0.60 8.48
C GLY A 185 7.21 0.87 8.53
N SER A 186 7.86 1.63 9.39
CA SER A 186 7.65 3.08 9.50
C SER A 186 8.27 3.81 8.30
N VAL A 187 7.43 4.45 7.51
CA VAL A 187 7.80 5.29 6.36
C VAL A 187 7.24 6.69 6.58
N LYS A 188 8.02 7.72 6.31
CA LYS A 188 7.68 9.14 6.53
C LYS A 188 6.54 9.59 5.61
N THR A 189 5.30 9.37 6.04
CA THR A 189 4.06 9.63 5.30
C THR A 189 2.98 10.21 6.22
N ASN A 190 1.85 10.60 5.63
CA ASN A 190 0.70 11.07 6.40
C ASN A 190 -0.20 9.94 6.93
N VAL A 191 0.20 8.67 6.84
CA VAL A 191 -0.66 7.52 7.20
C VAL A 191 -1.13 7.54 8.66
N SER A 192 -0.29 7.97 9.61
CA SER A 192 -0.69 8.05 11.01
C SER A 192 -1.49 9.31 11.33
N ARG A 193 -1.19 10.43 10.66
CA ARG A 193 -1.99 11.66 10.75
C ARG A 193 -3.41 11.45 10.22
N ASN A 194 -3.55 10.70 9.14
CA ASN A 194 -4.83 10.36 8.50
C ASN A 194 -5.47 9.09 9.08
N ALA A 195 -4.91 8.50 10.13
CA ALA A 195 -5.48 7.34 10.79
C ALA A 195 -6.83 7.67 11.43
N LEU A 196 -7.70 6.66 11.52
CA LEU A 196 -9.00 6.79 12.17
C LEU A 196 -8.88 6.62 13.68
N ASN A 197 -9.56 7.46 14.43
CA ASN A 197 -9.85 7.29 15.84
C ASN A 197 -10.93 6.21 16.05
N ALA A 198 -11.28 5.95 17.30
CA ALA A 198 -12.29 4.96 17.68
C ALA A 198 -13.67 5.21 17.06
N ASP A 199 -14.07 6.47 16.89
CA ASP A 199 -15.33 6.93 16.32
C ASP A 199 -15.31 7.15 14.78
N GLY A 200 -14.21 6.79 14.14
CA GLY A 200 -14.02 7.00 12.69
C GLY A 200 -13.60 8.42 12.28
N SER A 201 -13.43 9.35 13.21
CA SER A 201 -12.86 10.66 12.93
C SER A 201 -11.37 10.56 12.58
N VAL A 202 -10.85 11.52 11.81
CA VAL A 202 -9.43 11.57 11.47
C VAL A 202 -8.63 12.07 12.68
N ARG A 203 -7.54 11.36 13.01
CA ARG A 203 -6.70 11.65 14.17
C ARG A 203 -6.03 13.03 14.14
N GLY A 204 -5.52 13.47 13.00
CA GLY A 204 -4.86 14.77 12.85
C GLY A 204 -3.41 14.86 13.37
N ALA A 205 -2.95 13.89 14.16
CA ALA A 205 -1.61 13.83 14.73
C ALA A 205 -0.78 12.69 14.15
N SER A 206 0.54 12.87 14.06
CA SER A 206 1.46 11.85 13.53
C SER A 206 2.20 11.12 14.64
N ASP A 207 2.54 9.85 14.41
CA ASP A 207 3.40 9.07 15.27
C ASP A 207 4.87 9.46 15.04
N LYS A 208 5.65 9.67 16.10
CA LYS A 208 7.09 9.96 15.99
C LYS A 208 7.87 8.92 15.19
N ALA A 209 7.49 7.64 15.29
CA ALA A 209 8.12 6.57 14.51
C ALA A 209 7.91 6.78 13.02
N ILE A 210 6.72 7.21 12.61
CA ILE A 210 6.39 7.51 11.21
C ILE A 210 7.13 8.77 10.73
N ASP A 211 7.19 9.82 11.55
CA ASP A 211 7.89 11.06 11.19
C ASP A 211 9.41 10.86 11.02
N ASN A 212 9.98 9.90 11.74
CA ASN A 212 11.39 9.51 11.65
C ASN A 212 11.61 8.23 10.80
N GLY A 213 10.59 7.78 10.08
CA GLY A 213 10.67 6.58 9.26
C GLY A 213 11.50 6.76 7.98
N ILE A 214 11.60 5.69 7.22
CA ILE A 214 12.32 5.64 5.95
C ILE A 214 11.73 6.67 4.97
N ASP A 215 12.57 7.29 4.16
CA ASP A 215 12.14 8.24 3.14
C ASP A 215 11.30 7.52 2.06
N PRO A 216 10.12 8.05 1.68
CA PRO A 216 9.29 7.45 0.64
C PRO A 216 10.00 7.27 -0.71
N ASP A 217 10.92 8.16 -1.08
CA ASP A 217 11.68 8.05 -2.32
C ASP A 217 12.64 6.86 -2.31
N GLU A 218 13.21 6.55 -1.14
CA GLU A 218 14.02 5.35 -0.98
C GLU A 218 13.17 4.08 -1.08
N VAL A 219 12.01 4.07 -0.40
CA VAL A 219 11.04 2.96 -0.50
C VAL A 219 10.62 2.73 -1.94
N ALA A 220 10.33 3.78 -2.70
CA ALA A 220 9.93 3.68 -4.10
C ALA A 220 11.04 3.07 -4.97
N LYS A 221 12.29 3.48 -4.78
CA LYS A 221 13.45 2.89 -5.50
C LYS A 221 13.58 1.39 -5.22
N LEU A 222 13.48 0.99 -3.96
CA LEU A 222 13.54 -0.43 -3.56
C LEU A 222 12.42 -1.25 -4.19
N ILE A 223 11.20 -0.72 -4.20
CA ILE A 223 10.04 -1.40 -4.80
C ILE A 223 10.24 -1.58 -6.31
N TRP A 224 10.68 -0.56 -7.05
CA TRP A 224 10.88 -0.69 -8.48
C TRP A 224 12.04 -1.63 -8.83
N HIS A 225 13.09 -1.70 -8.01
CA HIS A 225 14.13 -2.71 -8.14
C HIS A 225 13.59 -4.11 -7.92
N ALA A 226 12.73 -4.31 -6.92
CA ALA A 226 12.10 -5.60 -6.61
C ALA A 226 11.18 -6.06 -7.75
N VAL A 227 10.38 -5.15 -8.33
CA VAL A 227 9.55 -5.44 -9.52
C VAL A 227 10.42 -5.89 -10.69
N ALA A 228 11.50 -5.17 -10.99
CA ALA A 228 12.41 -5.51 -12.09
C ALA A 228 13.14 -6.85 -11.86
N ALA A 229 13.42 -7.21 -10.60
CA ALA A 229 14.08 -8.46 -10.23
C ALA A 229 13.11 -9.66 -10.15
N GLY A 230 11.80 -9.45 -10.32
CA GLY A 230 10.80 -10.52 -10.14
C GLY A 230 10.68 -11.00 -8.70
N THR A 231 10.98 -10.13 -7.72
CA THR A 231 10.85 -10.43 -6.29
C THR A 231 9.39 -10.70 -5.94
N ARG A 232 9.13 -11.72 -5.12
CA ARG A 232 7.78 -12.12 -4.75
C ARG A 232 7.29 -11.48 -3.46
N GLU A 233 8.20 -11.22 -2.55
CA GLU A 233 7.94 -10.60 -1.26
C GLU A 233 9.17 -9.83 -0.78
N MET A 234 8.95 -8.66 -0.14
CA MET A 234 10.02 -7.91 0.49
C MET A 234 9.54 -7.18 1.74
N VAL A 235 10.44 -7.07 2.71
CA VAL A 235 10.27 -6.24 3.90
C VAL A 235 11.13 -4.99 3.73
N ILE A 236 10.54 -3.81 3.94
CA ILE A 236 11.25 -2.53 3.93
C ILE A 236 11.06 -1.90 5.31
N ALA A 237 11.93 -2.20 6.23
CA ALA A 237 11.85 -1.74 7.62
C ALA A 237 13.24 -1.65 8.24
N GLU A 238 13.36 -0.86 9.29
CA GLU A 238 14.60 -0.67 10.05
C GLU A 238 14.42 -1.05 11.52
N GLY A 239 15.53 -1.24 12.21
CA GLY A 239 15.55 -1.53 13.64
C GLY A 239 14.70 -2.73 14.03
N MET A 240 13.89 -2.58 15.06
CA MET A 240 13.04 -3.66 15.58
C MET A 240 11.98 -4.12 14.57
N GLU A 241 11.42 -3.19 13.77
CA GLU A 241 10.39 -3.53 12.79
C GLU A 241 10.89 -4.52 11.73
N ALA A 242 12.17 -4.46 11.36
CA ALA A 242 12.78 -5.41 10.42
C ALA A 242 12.87 -6.84 10.99
N THR A 243 12.89 -6.99 12.31
CA THR A 243 12.98 -8.30 12.97
C THR A 243 11.62 -8.97 13.20
N ILE A 244 10.53 -8.21 13.19
CA ILE A 244 9.18 -8.69 13.48
C ILE A 244 8.76 -9.89 12.61
N PRO A 245 8.89 -9.86 11.28
CA PRO A 245 8.47 -10.99 10.44
C PRO A 245 9.27 -12.26 10.73
N VAL A 246 10.57 -12.14 11.00
CA VAL A 246 11.44 -13.25 11.33
C VAL A 246 11.07 -13.83 12.70
N LEU A 247 10.90 -12.97 13.69
CA LEU A 247 10.52 -13.37 15.04
C LEU A 247 9.14 -14.04 15.05
N ARG A 248 8.17 -13.50 14.27
CA ARG A 248 6.84 -14.10 14.12
C ARG A 248 6.88 -15.51 13.58
N ALA A 249 7.82 -15.80 12.66
CA ALA A 249 7.97 -17.11 12.05
C ALA A 249 8.75 -18.10 12.92
N GLN A 250 9.76 -17.64 13.65
CA GLN A 250 10.71 -18.50 14.38
C GLN A 250 10.37 -18.67 15.86
N ASP A 251 9.86 -17.63 16.50
CA ASP A 251 9.57 -17.59 17.94
C ASP A 251 8.36 -16.65 18.21
N PRO A 252 7.15 -17.09 17.89
CA PRO A 252 5.94 -16.26 18.06
C PRO A 252 5.67 -15.92 19.54
N GLU A 253 5.99 -16.79 20.48
CA GLU A 253 5.79 -16.53 21.91
C GLU A 253 6.62 -15.34 22.37
N LYS A 254 7.88 -15.31 22.00
CA LYS A 254 8.76 -14.17 22.31
C LYS A 254 8.23 -12.86 21.71
N LEU A 255 7.67 -12.89 20.50
CA LEU A 255 7.05 -11.71 19.91
C LEU A 255 5.84 -11.26 20.72
N PHE A 256 4.99 -12.18 21.17
CA PHE A 256 3.81 -11.86 22.00
C PHE A 256 4.23 -11.25 23.32
N ASP A 257 5.19 -11.86 24.03
CA ASP A 257 5.73 -11.30 25.28
C ASP A 257 6.25 -9.87 25.09
N MET A 258 6.96 -9.59 24.00
CA MET A 258 7.49 -8.26 23.70
C MET A 258 6.37 -7.25 23.45
N VAL A 259 5.32 -7.63 22.72
CA VAL A 259 4.18 -6.74 22.44
C VAL A 259 3.34 -6.50 23.68
N GLU A 260 3.12 -7.52 24.52
CA GLU A 260 2.43 -7.40 25.80
C GLU A 260 3.20 -6.49 26.77
N ALA A 261 4.51 -6.66 26.89
CA ALA A 261 5.37 -5.78 27.70
C ALA A 261 5.32 -4.32 27.20
N MET A 262 5.27 -4.10 25.90
CA MET A 262 5.10 -2.75 25.33
C MET A 262 3.79 -2.12 25.77
N VAL A 263 2.67 -2.86 25.72
CA VAL A 263 1.35 -2.38 26.17
C VAL A 263 1.38 -2.10 27.67
N ALA A 264 1.93 -3.03 28.48
CA ALA A 264 2.05 -2.88 29.93
C ALA A 264 2.91 -1.65 30.34
N SER A 265 3.87 -1.25 29.49
CA SER A 265 4.68 -0.02 29.68
C SER A 265 3.95 1.29 29.36
N GLY A 266 2.64 1.25 29.09
CA GLY A 266 1.81 2.42 28.80
C GLY A 266 1.87 2.88 27.33
N TYR A 267 2.10 1.98 26.39
CA TYR A 267 2.15 2.33 24.96
C TYR A 267 0.86 3.01 24.47
N ALA A 268 -0.31 2.47 24.84
CA ALA A 268 -1.59 3.04 24.43
C ALA A 268 -1.79 4.47 24.92
N GLN A 269 -1.44 4.74 26.20
CA GLN A 269 -1.54 6.08 26.82
C GLN A 269 -0.56 7.07 26.17
N LYS A 270 0.67 6.63 25.87
CA LYS A 270 1.67 7.45 25.17
C LYS A 270 1.25 7.82 23.75
N MET A 271 0.58 6.89 23.07
CA MET A 271 0.08 7.14 21.72
C MET A 271 -1.16 8.04 21.69
N ALA A 272 -2.01 7.98 22.71
CA ALA A 272 -3.16 8.87 22.87
C ALA A 272 -2.75 10.32 23.25
N ALA A 273 -1.57 10.50 23.84
CA ALA A 273 -1.04 11.81 24.23
C ALA A 273 -0.25 12.54 23.13
N GLN A 274 -0.03 11.90 21.98
CA GLN A 274 0.59 12.49 20.78
C GLN A 274 -0.46 13.05 19.81
#